data_7668a3ef3a7fede6ed32dfcbfa1e8133
#
_entry.id   7668a3ef3a7fede6ed32dfcbfa1e8133
#
_cell.length_a   1.000
_cell.length_b   1.000
_cell.length_c   1.000
_cell.angle_alpha   90.00
_cell.angle_beta   90.00
_cell.angle_gamma   90.00
#
_symmetry.space_group_name_H-M   'P 1'
#
loop_
_entity.id
_entity.type
_entity.pdbx_description
1 polymer ?
#
loop_
_entity_poly.entity_id
_entity_poly.type
_entity_poly.pdbx_seq_one_letter_code
_entity_poly.pdbx_strand_id
1 'polypeptide(L)'
;MSASITKKFYKLDINRTEWEIPEIYQDLQPVGSGAYGQVSKALVRGTTMHVAIKKLARPFQSAVHAKRTYRELRLLKHMDHENVIGLLDIFHPHPANASLENFQQVYLVTHLMDADLNNIIRMQHLSDDHVQFLVYQILRGLKYIHSAGVIHRDLKPSNIAVNEDCELRILDFGLARPTENEMTGYVATRWYRAPEIMLNWMHYNQTVDIWSVGCIMAELINRRTLFPGTDHIHQLNLIMEMLGTPPADFMKKISSESARSYIQSLPPMKRRSFKKVFENANPLAIDLLEKMLELDADKRITAEEALAHPYLEKYAEPSDEQTSPPYDHSFEDMDLPVDKWKELIYKEVTNFRPPPSFAQVLKDVK
;
A
#
# COMPACT_ATOMS: atom_id res chain seq x y z
N MET A 1 -24.77 29.85 0.31
CA MET A 1 -23.48 30.48 0.65
C MET A 1 -22.99 29.79 1.93
N SER A 2 -22.10 28.81 1.82
CA SER A 2 -21.50 28.15 2.99
C SER A 2 -20.42 29.09 3.51
N ALA A 3 -20.59 29.61 4.73
CA ALA A 3 -19.58 30.38 5.41
C ALA A 3 -18.32 29.49 5.54
N SER A 4 -17.24 29.89 4.91
CA SER A 4 -15.94 29.26 5.12
C SER A 4 -15.54 29.55 6.57
N ILE A 5 -15.69 28.56 7.43
CA ILE A 5 -15.25 28.66 8.80
C ILE A 5 -13.72 28.67 8.75
N THR A 6 -13.15 29.81 9.09
CA THR A 6 -11.70 29.96 9.22
C THR A 6 -11.21 28.97 10.28
N LYS A 7 -10.54 27.91 9.87
CA LYS A 7 -9.91 26.96 10.80
C LYS A 7 -8.89 27.76 11.62
N LYS A 8 -9.01 27.71 12.94
CA LYS A 8 -7.98 28.25 13.84
C LYS A 8 -6.85 27.22 13.94
N PHE A 9 -5.63 27.69 13.87
CA PHE A 9 -4.42 26.87 13.94
C PHE A 9 -3.62 27.20 15.20
N TYR A 10 -2.88 26.23 15.69
CA TYR A 10 -1.89 26.42 16.75
C TYR A 10 -0.59 25.76 16.37
N LYS A 11 0.50 26.20 16.99
CA LYS A 11 1.85 25.71 16.73
C LYS A 11 2.35 24.85 17.87
N LEU A 12 3.06 23.78 17.53
CA LEU A 12 3.77 22.95 18.49
C LEU A 12 5.02 22.37 17.85
N ASP A 13 6.02 22.03 18.67
CA ASP A 13 7.23 21.35 18.23
C ASP A 13 7.10 19.85 18.47
N ILE A 14 7.32 19.05 17.44
CA ILE A 14 7.38 17.60 17.51
C ILE A 14 8.70 17.14 16.92
N ASN A 15 9.56 16.55 17.73
CA ASN A 15 10.87 16.06 17.29
C ASN A 15 11.70 17.13 16.54
N ARG A 16 11.78 18.34 17.07
CA ARG A 16 12.51 19.51 16.51
C ARG A 16 11.94 19.97 15.16
N THR A 17 10.67 19.71 14.92
CA THR A 17 9.96 20.17 13.73
C THR A 17 8.73 20.93 14.18
N GLU A 18 8.56 22.16 13.69
CA GLU A 18 7.35 22.94 13.95
C GLU A 18 6.17 22.34 13.16
N TRP A 19 5.10 22.04 13.86
CA TRP A 19 3.81 21.68 13.30
C TRP A 19 2.83 22.81 13.52
N GLU A 20 2.03 23.13 12.53
CA GLU A 20 0.96 24.12 12.61
C GLU A 20 -0.34 23.45 12.15
N ILE A 21 -1.23 23.19 13.08
CA ILE A 21 -2.40 22.33 12.88
C ILE A 21 -3.68 22.97 13.38
N PRO A 22 -4.86 22.60 12.82
CA PRO A 22 -6.16 23.06 13.31
C PRO A 22 -6.40 22.65 14.76
N GLU A 23 -7.05 23.53 15.54
CA GLU A 23 -7.42 23.29 16.96
C GLU A 23 -8.31 22.06 17.18
N ILE A 24 -8.93 21.55 16.12
CA ILE A 24 -9.74 20.34 16.18
C ILE A 24 -8.91 19.08 16.49
N TYR A 25 -7.61 19.09 16.17
CA TYR A 25 -6.69 18.01 16.43
C TYR A 25 -5.83 18.31 17.65
N GLN A 26 -5.91 17.47 18.67
CA GLN A 26 -5.28 17.67 19.99
C GLN A 26 -4.44 16.47 20.39
N ASP A 27 -3.64 16.65 21.44
CA ASP A 27 -2.85 15.57 22.06
C ASP A 27 -1.93 14.84 21.09
N LEU A 28 -1.21 15.60 20.23
CA LEU A 28 -0.33 15.03 19.24
C LEU A 28 0.83 14.27 19.87
N GLN A 29 1.01 13.03 19.40
CA GLN A 29 2.12 12.16 19.80
C GLN A 29 2.79 11.62 18.54
N PRO A 30 4.13 11.70 18.45
CA PRO A 30 4.85 11.13 17.30
C PRO A 30 4.70 9.62 17.29
N VAL A 31 4.39 9.07 16.11
CA VAL A 31 4.26 7.61 15.90
C VAL A 31 5.23 7.08 14.84
N GLY A 32 5.78 7.93 13.99
CA GLY A 32 6.75 7.52 12.99
C GLY A 32 7.38 8.69 12.25
N SER A 33 8.53 8.43 11.66
CA SER A 33 9.21 9.38 10.77
C SER A 33 9.95 8.62 9.68
N GLY A 34 10.08 9.23 8.51
CA GLY A 34 10.78 8.66 7.37
C GLY A 34 11.13 9.71 6.33
N ALA A 35 11.68 9.28 5.21
CA ALA A 35 12.09 10.15 4.11
C ALA A 35 10.94 11.01 3.54
N TYR A 36 9.70 10.53 3.69
CA TYR A 36 8.50 11.17 3.14
C TYR A 36 7.75 12.07 4.11
N GLY A 37 8.18 12.14 5.35
CA GLY A 37 7.55 12.98 6.36
C GLY A 37 7.51 12.37 7.74
N GLN A 38 6.82 13.06 8.62
CA GLN A 38 6.60 12.68 10.01
C GLN A 38 5.11 12.41 10.23
N VAL A 39 4.80 11.38 11.02
CA VAL A 39 3.44 10.99 11.37
C VAL A 39 3.23 11.15 12.86
N SER A 40 2.13 11.77 13.24
CA SER A 40 1.68 11.89 14.62
C SER A 40 0.26 11.36 14.78
N LYS A 41 0.00 10.71 15.89
CA LYS A 41 -1.34 10.40 16.37
C LYS A 41 -1.95 11.69 16.94
N ALA A 42 -3.22 11.92 16.69
CA ALA A 42 -3.97 13.04 17.28
C ALA A 42 -5.36 12.60 17.70
N LEU A 43 -5.90 13.24 18.74
CA LEU A 43 -7.29 13.09 19.17
C LEU A 43 -8.14 14.15 18.45
N VAL A 44 -9.27 13.76 17.90
CA VAL A 44 -10.29 14.71 17.40
C VAL A 44 -11.03 15.28 18.63
N ARG A 45 -10.90 16.60 18.83
CA ARG A 45 -11.47 17.30 19.99
C ARG A 45 -12.95 16.96 20.20
N GLY A 46 -13.33 16.71 21.45
CA GLY A 46 -14.72 16.41 21.82
C GLY A 46 -15.19 15.01 21.44
N THR A 47 -14.30 14.14 21.01
CA THR A 47 -14.58 12.73 20.66
C THR A 47 -13.57 11.79 21.32
N THR A 48 -13.76 10.50 21.15
CA THR A 48 -12.76 9.48 21.48
C THR A 48 -11.97 9.04 20.25
N MET A 49 -12.23 9.65 19.08
CA MET A 49 -11.62 9.26 17.81
C MET A 49 -10.17 9.76 17.71
N HIS A 50 -9.28 8.85 17.38
CA HIS A 50 -7.90 9.16 17.03
C HIS A 50 -7.68 9.08 15.53
N VAL A 51 -6.81 9.95 15.03
CA VAL A 51 -6.41 10.01 13.62
C VAL A 51 -4.88 10.02 13.50
N ALA A 52 -4.39 9.68 12.34
CA ALA A 52 -2.99 9.84 11.97
C ALA A 52 -2.84 11.10 11.11
N ILE A 53 -1.91 11.98 11.48
CA ILE A 53 -1.59 13.19 10.72
C ILE A 53 -0.15 13.05 10.20
N LYS A 54 -0.01 13.11 8.88
CA LYS A 54 1.30 13.08 8.21
C LYS A 54 1.64 14.49 7.73
N LYS A 55 2.74 15.03 8.22
CA LYS A 55 3.35 16.23 7.66
C LYS A 55 4.31 15.83 6.56
N LEU A 56 4.04 16.24 5.32
CA LEU A 56 4.90 15.92 4.18
C LEU A 56 6.26 16.63 4.31
N ALA A 57 7.35 15.88 4.07
CA ALA A 57 8.68 16.43 4.06
C ALA A 57 8.97 17.09 2.71
N ARG A 58 9.36 18.37 2.73
CA ARG A 58 9.84 19.10 1.56
C ARG A 58 8.99 18.88 0.29
N PRO A 59 7.66 19.10 0.36
CA PRO A 59 6.74 18.70 -0.73
C PRO A 59 7.04 19.39 -2.06
N PHE A 60 7.73 20.54 -2.04
CA PHE A 60 8.00 21.38 -3.21
C PHE A 60 9.49 21.63 -3.45
N GLN A 61 10.38 20.78 -2.92
CA GLN A 61 11.83 20.97 -3.04
C GLN A 61 12.32 20.95 -4.49
N SER A 62 11.70 20.14 -5.35
CA SER A 62 11.99 20.02 -6.78
C SER A 62 10.75 19.62 -7.54
N ALA A 63 10.79 19.64 -8.89
CA ALA A 63 9.73 19.15 -9.73
C ALA A 63 9.39 17.67 -9.44
N VAL A 64 10.40 16.84 -9.17
CA VAL A 64 10.22 15.43 -8.79
C VAL A 64 9.47 15.29 -7.47
N HIS A 65 9.83 16.07 -6.45
CA HIS A 65 9.15 16.07 -5.16
C HIS A 65 7.70 16.57 -5.28
N ALA A 66 7.48 17.64 -6.02
CA ALA A 66 6.16 18.21 -6.23
C ALA A 66 5.24 17.25 -7.00
N LYS A 67 5.73 16.62 -8.05
CA LYS A 67 4.99 15.59 -8.79
C LYS A 67 4.65 14.38 -7.91
N ARG A 68 5.57 13.96 -7.05
CA ARG A 68 5.33 12.90 -6.06
C ARG A 68 4.22 13.29 -5.08
N THR A 69 4.26 14.51 -4.55
CA THR A 69 3.21 15.05 -3.67
C THR A 69 1.85 15.04 -4.37
N TYR A 70 1.80 15.50 -5.63
CA TYR A 70 0.58 15.50 -6.43
C TYR A 70 0.03 14.09 -6.64
N ARG A 71 0.89 13.14 -6.98
CA ARG A 71 0.52 11.72 -7.14
C ARG A 71 -0.08 11.15 -5.85
N GLU A 72 0.56 11.38 -4.71
CA GLU A 72 0.07 10.93 -3.40
C GLU A 72 -1.33 11.46 -3.12
N LEU A 73 -1.54 12.76 -3.28
CA LEU A 73 -2.84 13.39 -3.08
C LEU A 73 -3.91 12.82 -4.00
N ARG A 74 -3.62 12.69 -5.29
CA ARG A 74 -4.56 12.17 -6.29
C ARG A 74 -4.97 10.74 -5.99
N LEU A 75 -4.01 9.87 -5.65
CA LEU A 75 -4.29 8.49 -5.28
C LEU A 75 -5.14 8.39 -4.02
N LEU A 76 -4.73 9.05 -2.94
CA LEU A 76 -5.45 9.00 -1.67
C LEU A 76 -6.86 9.60 -1.78
N LYS A 77 -7.04 10.66 -2.55
CA LYS A 77 -8.36 11.24 -2.80
C LYS A 77 -9.27 10.33 -3.62
N HIS A 78 -8.70 9.53 -4.51
CA HIS A 78 -9.46 8.60 -5.35
C HIS A 78 -9.98 7.39 -4.58
N MET A 79 -9.25 6.95 -3.55
CA MET A 79 -9.56 5.73 -2.81
C MET A 79 -10.72 5.94 -1.84
N ASP A 80 -11.81 5.21 -2.07
CA ASP A 80 -13.02 5.19 -1.25
C ASP A 80 -13.47 3.74 -1.09
N HIS A 81 -12.77 3.02 -0.20
CA HIS A 81 -13.03 1.61 0.07
C HIS A 81 -12.61 1.25 1.50
N GLU A 82 -13.38 0.40 2.15
CA GLU A 82 -13.16 -0.01 3.56
C GLU A 82 -11.79 -0.64 3.82
N ASN A 83 -11.26 -1.38 2.84
CA ASN A 83 -9.98 -2.08 2.97
C ASN A 83 -8.79 -1.33 2.35
N VAL A 84 -8.95 -0.06 2.02
CA VAL A 84 -7.90 0.81 1.49
C VAL A 84 -7.86 2.09 2.30
N ILE A 85 -6.65 2.54 2.64
CA ILE A 85 -6.50 3.81 3.33
C ILE A 85 -7.01 4.96 2.46
N GLY A 86 -7.78 5.85 3.05
CA GLY A 86 -8.30 7.04 2.40
C GLY A 86 -8.08 8.27 3.26
N LEU A 87 -8.23 9.45 2.65
CA LEU A 87 -8.11 10.72 3.35
C LEU A 87 -9.37 11.06 4.14
N LEU A 88 -9.18 11.44 5.41
CA LEU A 88 -10.21 12.05 6.24
C LEU A 88 -10.19 13.57 6.10
N ASP A 89 -9.00 14.17 6.05
CA ASP A 89 -8.82 15.62 5.91
C ASP A 89 -7.50 15.93 5.22
N ILE A 90 -7.40 17.10 4.63
CA ILE A 90 -6.16 17.71 4.15
C ILE A 90 -6.16 19.15 4.63
N PHE A 91 -5.03 19.63 5.11
CA PHE A 91 -4.93 21.04 5.48
C PHE A 91 -3.52 21.60 5.23
N HIS A 92 -3.48 22.90 5.17
CA HIS A 92 -2.25 23.72 5.16
C HIS A 92 -2.48 24.97 6.03
N PRO A 93 -1.44 25.49 6.70
CA PRO A 93 -1.62 26.56 7.69
C PRO A 93 -1.73 27.98 7.12
N HIS A 94 -1.89 28.16 5.82
CA HIS A 94 -1.89 29.49 5.21
C HIS A 94 -3.27 30.15 5.17
N PRO A 95 -3.33 31.47 5.42
CA PRO A 95 -4.57 32.21 5.26
C PRO A 95 -5.03 32.21 3.79
N ALA A 96 -6.34 32.31 3.59
CA ALA A 96 -6.97 32.26 2.26
C ALA A 96 -6.47 33.31 1.26
N ASN A 97 -5.83 34.38 1.74
CA ASN A 97 -5.31 35.48 0.93
C ASN A 97 -3.78 35.46 0.77
N ALA A 98 -3.09 34.37 1.23
CA ALA A 98 -1.65 34.26 1.08
C ALA A 98 -1.27 33.94 -0.37
N SER A 99 -0.13 34.46 -0.81
CA SER A 99 0.42 34.10 -2.11
C SER A 99 0.81 32.62 -2.15
N LEU A 100 0.81 32.04 -3.34
CA LEU A 100 1.23 30.64 -3.54
C LEU A 100 2.68 30.39 -3.08
N GLU A 101 3.51 31.42 -3.06
CA GLU A 101 4.88 31.36 -2.54
C GLU A 101 4.93 30.93 -1.06
N ASN A 102 3.95 31.31 -0.27
CA ASN A 102 3.84 30.98 1.14
C ASN A 102 3.23 29.58 1.39
N PHE A 103 2.79 28.90 0.35
CA PHE A 103 2.28 27.53 0.43
C PHE A 103 3.44 26.55 0.47
N GLN A 104 3.87 26.14 1.68
CA GLN A 104 5.07 25.33 1.90
C GLN A 104 4.79 24.03 2.65
N GLN A 105 3.66 23.91 3.32
CA GLN A 105 3.33 22.79 4.19
C GLN A 105 2.03 22.12 3.75
N VAL A 106 2.03 20.80 3.72
CA VAL A 106 0.86 19.96 3.44
C VAL A 106 0.77 18.88 4.51
N TYR A 107 -0.40 18.73 5.10
CA TYR A 107 -0.72 17.73 6.10
C TYR A 107 -1.86 16.84 5.61
N LEU A 108 -1.69 15.54 5.75
CA LEU A 108 -2.67 14.52 5.39
C LEU A 108 -3.21 13.85 6.65
N VAL A 109 -4.52 13.71 6.76
CA VAL A 109 -5.19 13.05 7.88
C VAL A 109 -5.83 11.77 7.40
N THR A 110 -5.53 10.66 8.06
CA THR A 110 -6.07 9.33 7.76
C THR A 110 -6.56 8.66 9.03
N HIS A 111 -7.23 7.51 8.90
CA HIS A 111 -7.52 6.67 10.04
C HIS A 111 -6.22 6.25 10.73
N LEU A 112 -6.24 6.24 12.05
CA LEU A 112 -5.19 5.62 12.85
C LEU A 112 -5.49 4.13 12.98
N MET A 113 -4.52 3.29 12.64
CA MET A 113 -4.60 1.84 12.77
C MET A 113 -3.69 1.38 13.91
N ASP A 114 -4.10 0.33 14.63
CA ASP A 114 -3.43 -0.09 15.88
C ASP A 114 -2.10 -0.80 15.64
N ALA A 115 -2.03 -1.62 14.60
CA ALA A 115 -0.85 -2.41 14.27
C ALA A 115 -0.74 -2.67 12.77
N ASP A 116 0.41 -3.12 12.31
CA ASP A 116 0.60 -3.71 10.99
C ASP A 116 0.65 -5.25 11.05
N LEU A 117 0.63 -5.91 9.91
CA LEU A 117 0.69 -7.39 9.87
C LEU A 117 2.00 -7.95 10.42
N ASN A 118 3.12 -7.23 10.34
CA ASN A 118 4.37 -7.66 10.98
C ASN A 118 4.18 -7.84 12.48
N ASN A 119 3.52 -6.90 13.13
CA ASN A 119 3.23 -6.97 14.56
C ASN A 119 2.33 -8.17 14.86
N ILE A 120 1.29 -8.37 14.07
CA ILE A 120 0.34 -9.48 14.22
C ILE A 120 1.05 -10.83 14.08
N ILE A 121 1.87 -11.01 13.04
CA ILE A 121 2.61 -12.25 12.78
C ILE A 121 3.56 -12.59 13.92
N ARG A 122 4.24 -11.59 14.49
CA ARG A 122 5.20 -11.79 15.58
C ARG A 122 4.55 -12.08 16.92
N MET A 123 3.43 -11.43 17.22
CA MET A 123 2.85 -11.39 18.56
C MET A 123 1.73 -12.41 18.79
N GLN A 124 1.12 -12.91 17.74
CA GLN A 124 -0.07 -13.75 17.83
C GLN A 124 0.03 -15.02 16.98
N HIS A 125 -0.53 -16.10 17.51
CA HIS A 125 -0.82 -17.28 16.71
C HIS A 125 -2.17 -17.09 16.04
N LEU A 126 -2.20 -17.08 14.70
CA LEU A 126 -3.41 -16.91 13.93
C LEU A 126 -4.08 -18.25 13.65
N SER A 127 -5.38 -18.36 13.90
CA SER A 127 -6.18 -19.48 13.45
C SER A 127 -6.36 -19.44 11.93
N ASP A 128 -6.76 -20.57 11.35
CA ASP A 128 -7.10 -20.61 9.92
C ASP A 128 -8.22 -19.62 9.55
N ASP A 129 -9.18 -19.45 10.44
CA ASP A 129 -10.27 -18.48 10.26
C ASP A 129 -9.77 -17.02 10.24
N HIS A 130 -8.80 -16.67 11.11
CA HIS A 130 -8.15 -15.36 11.05
C HIS A 130 -7.41 -15.15 9.73
N VAL A 131 -6.69 -16.17 9.24
CA VAL A 131 -5.99 -16.09 7.95
C VAL A 131 -6.98 -15.89 6.80
N GLN A 132 -8.09 -16.63 6.79
CA GLN A 132 -9.16 -16.46 5.79
C GLN A 132 -9.68 -15.01 5.78
N PHE A 133 -9.99 -14.47 6.95
CA PHE A 133 -10.56 -13.13 7.05
C PHE A 133 -9.57 -12.03 6.65
N LEU A 134 -8.31 -12.13 7.06
CA LEU A 134 -7.28 -11.18 6.68
C LEU A 134 -7.00 -11.22 5.17
N VAL A 135 -6.83 -12.40 4.60
CA VAL A 135 -6.57 -12.58 3.16
C VAL A 135 -7.76 -12.09 2.33
N TYR A 136 -8.98 -12.41 2.75
CA TYR A 136 -10.20 -11.91 2.11
C TYR A 136 -10.21 -10.37 2.02
N GLN A 137 -9.91 -9.69 3.11
CA GLN A 137 -9.89 -8.23 3.14
C GLN A 137 -8.79 -7.63 2.26
N ILE A 138 -7.60 -8.25 2.23
CA ILE A 138 -6.52 -7.82 1.32
C ILE A 138 -6.98 -7.92 -0.14
N LEU A 139 -7.57 -9.04 -0.52
CA LEU A 139 -8.04 -9.28 -1.89
C LEU A 139 -9.23 -8.39 -2.26
N ARG A 140 -10.11 -8.10 -1.32
CA ARG A 140 -11.22 -7.17 -1.51
C ARG A 140 -10.72 -5.75 -1.81
N GLY A 141 -9.73 -5.29 -1.04
CA GLY A 141 -9.06 -4.01 -1.28
C GLY A 141 -8.30 -4.00 -2.62
N LEU A 142 -7.62 -5.08 -2.97
CA LEU A 142 -6.91 -5.19 -4.25
C LEU A 142 -7.85 -5.23 -5.45
N LYS A 143 -8.99 -5.90 -5.36
CA LYS A 143 -10.00 -5.85 -6.42
C LYS A 143 -10.40 -4.40 -6.73
N TYR A 144 -10.62 -3.61 -5.69
CA TYR A 144 -10.92 -2.19 -5.83
C TYR A 144 -9.77 -1.42 -6.48
N ILE A 145 -8.55 -1.54 -5.97
CA ILE A 145 -7.36 -0.85 -6.50
C ILE A 145 -7.12 -1.23 -7.96
N HIS A 146 -7.15 -2.52 -8.28
CA HIS A 146 -6.90 -3.02 -9.63
C HIS A 146 -7.98 -2.59 -10.62
N SER A 147 -9.24 -2.52 -10.18
CA SER A 147 -10.35 -2.03 -11.02
C SER A 147 -10.19 -0.55 -11.41
N ALA A 148 -9.50 0.23 -10.59
CA ALA A 148 -9.13 1.60 -10.91
C ALA A 148 -7.99 1.72 -11.94
N GLY A 149 -7.35 0.62 -12.33
CA GLY A 149 -6.16 0.60 -13.17
C GLY A 149 -4.87 0.93 -12.39
N VAL A 150 -4.88 0.76 -11.08
CA VAL A 150 -3.73 1.02 -10.20
C VAL A 150 -3.11 -0.29 -9.77
N ILE A 151 -1.79 -0.33 -9.71
CA ILE A 151 -0.98 -1.44 -9.18
C ILE A 151 -0.25 -0.92 -7.95
N HIS A 152 -0.33 -1.66 -6.84
CA HIS A 152 0.35 -1.26 -5.59
C HIS A 152 1.87 -1.31 -5.74
N ARG A 153 2.42 -2.42 -6.21
CA ARG A 153 3.83 -2.72 -6.47
C ARG A 153 4.71 -2.98 -5.24
N ASP A 154 4.25 -2.65 -4.05
CA ASP A 154 5.05 -2.77 -2.82
C ASP A 154 4.24 -3.33 -1.64
N LEU A 155 3.37 -4.31 -1.89
CA LEU A 155 2.65 -5.00 -0.82
C LEU A 155 3.59 -5.82 0.03
N LYS A 156 3.52 -5.60 1.34
CA LYS A 156 4.29 -6.29 2.38
C LYS A 156 3.56 -6.15 3.71
N PRO A 157 3.87 -6.96 4.72
CA PRO A 157 3.16 -6.90 6.00
C PRO A 157 3.19 -5.52 6.67
N SER A 158 4.25 -4.72 6.50
CA SER A 158 4.33 -3.35 7.05
C SER A 158 3.42 -2.33 6.36
N ASN A 159 2.94 -2.61 5.14
CA ASN A 159 2.00 -1.76 4.40
C ASN A 159 0.54 -2.23 4.51
N ILE A 160 0.26 -3.12 5.44
CA ILE A 160 -1.09 -3.60 5.72
C ILE A 160 -1.35 -3.40 7.20
N ALA A 161 -2.28 -2.52 7.51
CA ALA A 161 -2.63 -2.16 8.87
C ALA A 161 -3.92 -2.87 9.32
N VAL A 162 -3.99 -3.17 10.61
CA VAL A 162 -5.10 -3.89 11.23
C VAL A 162 -5.46 -3.20 12.53
N ASN A 163 -6.75 -3.10 12.84
CA ASN A 163 -7.23 -2.63 14.13
C ASN A 163 -7.56 -3.80 15.09
N GLU A 164 -8.02 -3.48 16.29
CA GLU A 164 -8.36 -4.48 17.34
C GLU A 164 -9.50 -5.43 16.90
N ASP A 165 -10.38 -4.99 16.00
CA ASP A 165 -11.49 -5.78 15.47
C ASP A 165 -11.10 -6.62 14.25
N CYS A 166 -9.81 -6.71 13.94
CA CYS A 166 -9.27 -7.37 12.73
C CYS A 166 -9.72 -6.74 11.41
N GLU A 167 -10.20 -5.50 11.43
CA GLU A 167 -10.44 -4.75 10.21
C GLU A 167 -9.12 -4.27 9.61
N LEU A 168 -8.97 -4.49 8.31
CA LEU A 168 -7.71 -4.33 7.59
C LEU A 168 -7.80 -3.22 6.55
N ARG A 169 -6.71 -2.45 6.43
CA ARG A 169 -6.53 -1.46 5.36
C ARG A 169 -5.16 -1.58 4.70
N ILE A 170 -5.15 -1.52 3.38
CA ILE A 170 -3.93 -1.44 2.58
C ILE A 170 -3.43 0.00 2.62
N LEU A 171 -2.13 0.17 2.90
CA LEU A 171 -1.44 1.46 2.99
C LEU A 171 -0.45 1.64 1.84
N ASP A 172 0.00 2.88 1.63
CA ASP A 172 1.16 3.26 0.80
C ASP A 172 1.18 2.68 -0.62
N PHE A 173 0.01 2.52 -1.22
CA PHE A 173 -0.12 2.00 -2.59
C PHE A 173 0.18 3.09 -3.62
N GLY A 174 0.87 2.69 -4.71
CA GLY A 174 1.16 3.54 -5.87
C GLY A 174 2.09 4.72 -5.62
N LEU A 175 2.63 4.89 -4.40
CA LEU A 175 3.43 6.04 -4.00
C LEU A 175 4.92 5.84 -4.21
N ALA A 176 5.38 4.61 -4.14
CA ALA A 176 6.76 4.29 -4.33
C ALA A 176 6.98 3.82 -5.78
N ARG A 177 7.47 4.71 -6.64
CA ARG A 177 8.42 4.25 -7.65
C ARG A 177 9.74 4.07 -6.90
N PRO A 178 10.29 2.86 -6.76
CA PRO A 178 11.62 2.73 -6.24
C PRO A 178 12.55 3.49 -7.19
N THR A 179 13.17 4.56 -6.69
CA THR A 179 14.40 5.02 -7.29
C THR A 179 15.44 3.95 -6.99
N GLU A 180 16.26 3.59 -7.95
CA GLU A 180 17.29 2.54 -7.81
C GLU A 180 18.16 2.72 -6.55
N ASN A 181 18.26 3.93 -6.02
CA ASN A 181 19.03 4.27 -4.82
C ASN A 181 18.33 3.96 -3.49
N GLU A 182 17.04 3.72 -3.45
CA GLU A 182 16.31 3.36 -2.24
C GLU A 182 16.33 1.84 -1.95
N MET A 183 16.85 1.04 -2.87
CA MET A 183 16.86 -0.42 -2.77
C MET A 183 17.94 -0.98 -1.84
N THR A 184 18.92 -0.19 -1.43
CA THR A 184 20.05 -0.67 -0.64
C THR A 184 19.79 -0.84 0.85
N GLY A 185 18.68 -0.33 1.36
CA GLY A 185 18.36 -0.38 2.80
C GLY A 185 17.23 -1.34 3.20
N TYR A 186 16.46 -1.91 2.27
CA TYR A 186 15.24 -2.65 2.58
C TYR A 186 15.25 -4.09 2.06
N VAL A 187 15.87 -4.95 2.84
CA VAL A 187 15.82 -6.40 2.67
C VAL A 187 14.36 -6.89 2.62
N ALA A 188 13.49 -6.36 3.49
CA ALA A 188 12.09 -6.75 3.62
C ALA A 188 11.24 -6.56 2.35
N THR A 189 11.44 -5.51 1.56
CA THR A 189 10.65 -5.27 0.35
C THR A 189 10.87 -6.32 -0.73
N ARG A 190 12.10 -6.75 -0.94
CA ARG A 190 12.47 -7.78 -1.92
C ARG A 190 11.76 -9.11 -1.68
N TRP A 191 11.54 -9.48 -0.44
CA TRP A 191 10.97 -10.77 -0.06
C TRP A 191 9.54 -11.00 -0.57
N TYR A 192 8.82 -9.93 -0.90
CA TYR A 192 7.41 -9.95 -1.31
C TYR A 192 7.21 -9.60 -2.79
N ARG A 193 8.26 -9.23 -3.50
CA ARG A 193 8.16 -8.82 -4.90
C ARG A 193 8.09 -10.00 -5.86
N ALA A 194 7.20 -9.89 -6.83
CA ALA A 194 7.12 -10.84 -7.93
C ALA A 194 8.44 -10.86 -8.72
N PRO A 195 8.90 -12.05 -9.15
CA PRO A 195 10.18 -12.16 -9.84
C PRO A 195 10.26 -11.35 -11.13
N GLU A 196 9.17 -11.24 -11.89
CA GLU A 196 9.14 -10.46 -13.13
C GLU A 196 9.35 -8.95 -12.93
N ILE A 197 8.93 -8.39 -11.81
CA ILE A 197 9.16 -6.98 -11.50
C ILE A 197 10.51 -6.76 -10.82
N MET A 198 10.92 -7.67 -9.94
CA MET A 198 12.18 -7.59 -9.22
C MET A 198 13.38 -7.65 -10.16
N LEU A 199 13.31 -8.50 -11.17
CA LEU A 199 14.40 -8.76 -12.13
C LEU A 199 14.19 -8.08 -13.48
N ASN A 200 13.12 -7.30 -13.64
CA ASN A 200 12.77 -6.64 -14.88
C ASN A 200 12.78 -7.58 -16.10
N TRP A 201 12.15 -8.75 -15.93
CA TRP A 201 12.15 -9.80 -16.96
C TRP A 201 11.31 -9.45 -18.18
N MET A 202 10.18 -8.77 -17.95
CA MET A 202 9.16 -8.50 -18.95
C MET A 202 8.22 -7.38 -18.44
N HIS A 203 7.29 -6.96 -19.28
CA HIS A 203 6.17 -6.14 -18.84
C HIS A 203 5.35 -6.91 -17.79
N TYR A 204 5.02 -6.25 -16.69
CA TYR A 204 4.24 -6.82 -15.61
C TYR A 204 2.80 -6.31 -15.63
N ASN A 205 1.89 -7.07 -15.02
CA ASN A 205 0.49 -6.72 -14.84
C ASN A 205 0.13 -6.59 -13.34
N GLN A 206 -1.15 -6.41 -13.06
CA GLN A 206 -1.67 -6.24 -11.71
C GLN A 206 -1.41 -7.45 -10.80
N THR A 207 -1.19 -8.63 -11.36
CA THR A 207 -0.95 -9.85 -10.58
C THR A 207 0.41 -9.89 -9.89
N VAL A 208 1.28 -8.91 -10.10
CA VAL A 208 2.47 -8.73 -9.25
C VAL A 208 2.06 -8.55 -7.78
N ASP A 209 0.93 -7.89 -7.53
CA ASP A 209 0.38 -7.74 -6.18
C ASP A 209 -0.15 -9.05 -5.62
N ILE A 210 -0.69 -9.92 -6.46
CA ILE A 210 -1.18 -11.25 -6.06
C ILE A 210 -0.03 -12.16 -5.62
N TRP A 211 1.13 -12.09 -6.28
CA TRP A 211 2.33 -12.75 -5.79
C TRP A 211 2.69 -12.31 -4.36
N SER A 212 2.67 -11.02 -4.13
CA SER A 212 2.94 -10.45 -2.80
C SER A 212 1.93 -10.96 -1.76
N VAL A 213 0.65 -11.03 -2.10
CA VAL A 213 -0.38 -11.62 -1.21
C VAL A 213 -0.08 -13.08 -0.91
N GLY A 214 0.35 -13.86 -1.89
CA GLY A 214 0.77 -15.25 -1.68
C GLY A 214 1.92 -15.36 -0.67
N CYS A 215 2.93 -14.51 -0.77
CA CYS A 215 4.03 -14.45 0.19
C CYS A 215 3.55 -14.04 1.60
N ILE A 216 2.64 -13.09 1.69
CA ILE A 216 2.06 -12.63 2.96
C ILE A 216 1.21 -13.74 3.59
N MET A 217 0.34 -14.37 2.82
CA MET A 217 -0.51 -15.48 3.28
C MET A 217 0.32 -16.66 3.79
N ALA A 218 1.38 -17.03 3.08
CA ALA A 218 2.30 -18.08 3.51
C ALA A 218 2.95 -17.74 4.87
N GLU A 219 3.31 -16.47 5.07
CA GLU A 219 3.90 -15.99 6.32
C GLU A 219 2.87 -15.97 7.48
N LEU A 220 1.62 -15.61 7.20
CA LEU A 220 0.52 -15.71 8.17
C LEU A 220 0.31 -17.15 8.65
N ILE A 221 0.45 -18.13 7.75
CA ILE A 221 0.27 -19.55 8.06
C ILE A 221 1.49 -20.11 8.82
N ASN A 222 2.70 -19.89 8.32
CA ASN A 222 3.93 -20.50 8.83
C ASN A 222 4.68 -19.61 9.83
N ARG A 223 4.29 -18.37 10.01
CA ARG A 223 4.92 -17.38 10.90
C ARG A 223 6.40 -17.11 10.60
N ARG A 224 6.81 -17.34 9.38
CA ARG A 224 8.16 -17.03 8.89
C ARG A 224 8.11 -16.56 7.45
N THR A 225 9.05 -15.70 7.09
CA THR A 225 9.18 -15.21 5.72
C THR A 225 9.38 -16.36 4.75
N LEU A 226 8.60 -16.38 3.66
CA LEU A 226 8.64 -17.48 2.68
C LEU A 226 9.95 -17.48 1.89
N PHE A 227 10.38 -16.32 1.38
CA PHE A 227 11.56 -16.14 0.54
C PHE A 227 12.50 -15.05 1.08
N PRO A 228 13.23 -15.30 2.19
CA PRO A 228 14.08 -14.28 2.83
C PRO A 228 15.42 -14.11 2.12
N GLY A 229 15.40 -13.63 0.87
CA GLY A 229 16.60 -13.43 0.07
C GLY A 229 17.48 -12.29 0.59
N THR A 230 18.80 -12.49 0.57
CA THR A 230 19.80 -11.49 0.98
C THR A 230 20.12 -10.50 -0.15
N ASP A 231 19.89 -10.91 -1.38
CA ASP A 231 20.04 -10.12 -2.59
C ASP A 231 19.10 -10.66 -3.68
N HIS A 232 19.06 -10.02 -4.86
CA HIS A 232 18.18 -10.42 -5.95
C HIS A 232 18.43 -11.83 -6.46
N ILE A 233 19.68 -12.26 -6.53
CA ILE A 233 20.07 -13.59 -7.01
C ILE A 233 19.67 -14.67 -5.99
N HIS A 234 19.96 -14.44 -4.72
CA HIS A 234 19.54 -15.33 -3.64
C HIS A 234 18.01 -15.42 -3.56
N GLN A 235 17.32 -14.29 -3.73
CA GLN A 235 15.85 -14.25 -3.78
C GLN A 235 15.31 -15.16 -4.89
N LEU A 236 15.85 -15.05 -6.09
CA LEU A 236 15.47 -15.91 -7.22
C LEU A 236 15.74 -17.38 -6.94
N ASN A 237 16.89 -17.70 -6.36
CA ASN A 237 17.24 -19.08 -6.01
C ASN A 237 16.26 -19.68 -5.01
N LEU A 238 15.86 -18.94 -3.98
CA LEU A 238 14.86 -19.40 -3.01
C LEU A 238 13.50 -19.66 -3.66
N ILE A 239 13.09 -18.80 -4.60
CA ILE A 239 11.84 -19.00 -5.35
C ILE A 239 11.93 -20.28 -6.21
N MET A 240 13.02 -20.50 -6.93
CA MET A 240 13.20 -21.67 -7.78
C MET A 240 13.37 -22.97 -6.97
N GLU A 241 13.97 -22.92 -5.79
CA GLU A 241 14.01 -24.06 -4.87
C GLU A 241 12.61 -24.56 -4.50
N MET A 242 11.65 -23.67 -4.40
CA MET A 242 10.27 -24.02 -4.09
C MET A 242 9.45 -24.36 -5.32
N LEU A 243 9.51 -23.53 -6.37
CA LEU A 243 8.66 -23.66 -7.56
C LEU A 243 9.28 -24.54 -8.65
N GLY A 244 10.55 -24.85 -8.56
CA GLY A 244 11.31 -25.50 -9.62
C GLY A 244 11.84 -24.52 -10.65
N THR A 245 12.75 -24.99 -11.51
CA THR A 245 13.25 -24.21 -12.65
C THR A 245 12.10 -23.88 -13.60
N PRO A 246 12.06 -22.67 -14.17
CA PRO A 246 10.99 -22.28 -15.09
C PRO A 246 10.91 -23.20 -16.31
N PRO A 247 9.71 -23.58 -16.79
CA PRO A 247 9.55 -24.39 -17.98
C PRO A 247 9.92 -23.61 -19.25
N ALA A 248 10.21 -24.34 -20.34
CA ALA A 248 10.71 -23.76 -21.59
C ALA A 248 9.74 -22.76 -22.24
N ASP A 249 8.44 -22.98 -22.14
CA ASP A 249 7.41 -22.07 -22.67
C ASP A 249 7.36 -20.76 -21.90
N PHE A 250 7.56 -20.78 -20.58
CA PHE A 250 7.71 -19.57 -19.77
C PHE A 250 8.99 -18.82 -20.13
N MET A 251 10.11 -19.50 -20.33
CA MET A 251 11.39 -18.88 -20.69
C MET A 251 11.31 -18.03 -21.95
N LYS A 252 10.45 -18.41 -22.90
CA LYS A 252 10.21 -17.64 -24.12
C LYS A 252 9.55 -16.26 -23.86
N LYS A 253 8.88 -16.09 -22.75
CA LYS A 253 8.22 -14.84 -22.34
C LYS A 253 9.18 -13.82 -21.74
N ILE A 254 10.36 -14.26 -21.30
CA ILE A 254 11.38 -13.37 -20.75
C ILE A 254 12.06 -12.63 -21.89
N SER A 255 11.87 -11.31 -21.94
CA SER A 255 12.44 -10.47 -23.00
C SER A 255 13.94 -10.21 -22.83
N SER A 256 14.46 -10.24 -21.60
CA SER A 256 15.87 -10.06 -21.31
C SER A 256 16.68 -11.33 -21.64
N GLU A 257 17.55 -11.24 -22.65
CA GLU A 257 18.43 -12.33 -23.03
C GLU A 257 19.41 -12.71 -21.91
N SER A 258 19.95 -11.73 -21.17
CA SER A 258 20.83 -11.97 -20.05
C SER A 258 20.14 -12.70 -18.91
N ALA A 259 18.86 -12.37 -18.64
CA ALA A 259 18.06 -13.07 -17.64
C ALA A 259 17.79 -14.51 -18.05
N ARG A 260 17.41 -14.75 -19.31
CA ARG A 260 17.21 -16.11 -19.83
C ARG A 260 18.48 -16.95 -19.73
N SER A 261 19.61 -16.41 -20.19
CA SER A 261 20.90 -17.09 -20.14
C SER A 261 21.31 -17.45 -18.71
N TYR A 262 21.10 -16.53 -17.78
CA TYR A 262 21.38 -16.78 -16.36
C TYR A 262 20.55 -17.94 -15.81
N ILE A 263 19.24 -17.93 -16.01
CA ILE A 263 18.35 -19.00 -15.52
C ILE A 263 18.69 -20.34 -16.16
N GLN A 264 18.98 -20.36 -17.45
CA GLN A 264 19.38 -21.59 -18.18
C GLN A 264 20.72 -22.14 -17.71
N SER A 265 21.59 -21.30 -17.15
CA SER A 265 22.89 -21.74 -16.59
C SER A 265 22.76 -22.43 -15.24
N LEU A 266 21.63 -22.29 -14.57
CA LEU A 266 21.40 -22.89 -13.24
C LEU A 266 21.09 -24.39 -13.35
N PRO A 267 21.52 -25.19 -12.34
CA PRO A 267 21.13 -26.58 -12.27
C PRO A 267 19.61 -26.73 -12.24
N PRO A 268 19.01 -27.71 -12.95
CA PRO A 268 17.59 -27.97 -12.90
C PRO A 268 17.11 -28.25 -11.47
N MET A 269 16.05 -27.60 -11.04
CA MET A 269 15.41 -27.80 -9.73
C MET A 269 13.98 -28.32 -9.93
N LYS A 270 13.60 -29.29 -9.12
CA LYS A 270 12.22 -29.81 -9.09
C LYS A 270 11.35 -28.97 -8.19
N ARG A 271 10.10 -28.76 -8.60
CA ARG A 271 9.07 -28.13 -7.76
C ARG A 271 8.87 -28.94 -6.47
N ARG A 272 8.87 -28.27 -5.33
CA ARG A 272 8.52 -28.88 -4.05
C ARG A 272 6.99 -29.04 -3.94
N SER A 273 6.58 -30.03 -3.18
CA SER A 273 5.17 -30.19 -2.82
C SER A 273 4.77 -29.13 -1.81
N PHE A 274 3.82 -28.27 -2.16
CA PHE A 274 3.26 -27.26 -1.25
C PHE A 274 2.61 -27.90 -0.03
N LYS A 275 2.02 -29.08 -0.21
CA LYS A 275 1.46 -29.87 0.90
C LYS A 275 2.50 -30.22 1.96
N LYS A 276 3.74 -30.46 1.56
CA LYS A 276 4.86 -30.73 2.49
C LYS A 276 5.40 -29.44 3.11
N VAL A 277 5.45 -28.34 2.37
CA VAL A 277 5.91 -27.04 2.88
C VAL A 277 4.92 -26.45 3.89
N PHE A 278 3.62 -26.68 3.67
CA PHE A 278 2.53 -26.20 4.50
C PHE A 278 1.75 -27.36 5.13
N GLU A 279 2.47 -28.27 5.78
CA GLU A 279 1.98 -29.58 6.22
C GLU A 279 0.72 -29.51 7.10
N ASN A 280 0.59 -28.47 7.91
CA ASN A 280 -0.53 -28.31 8.85
C ASN A 280 -1.58 -27.30 8.36
N ALA A 281 -1.46 -26.81 7.14
CA ALA A 281 -2.39 -25.82 6.61
C ALA A 281 -3.65 -26.47 6.05
N ASN A 282 -4.74 -25.69 6.02
CA ASN A 282 -5.97 -26.07 5.33
C ASN A 282 -5.66 -26.41 3.86
N PRO A 283 -6.08 -27.56 3.35
CA PRO A 283 -5.85 -27.93 1.95
C PRO A 283 -6.34 -26.90 0.94
N LEU A 284 -7.43 -26.19 1.23
CA LEU A 284 -7.93 -25.10 0.40
C LEU A 284 -7.01 -23.89 0.41
N ALA A 285 -6.35 -23.60 1.54
CA ALA A 285 -5.32 -22.57 1.62
C ALA A 285 -4.11 -22.92 0.74
N ILE A 286 -3.70 -24.18 0.75
CA ILE A 286 -2.59 -24.65 -0.10
C ILE A 286 -2.95 -24.49 -1.57
N ASP A 287 -4.16 -24.84 -1.99
CA ASP A 287 -4.62 -24.68 -3.36
C ASP A 287 -4.60 -23.20 -3.80
N LEU A 288 -5.07 -22.29 -2.95
CA LEU A 288 -5.02 -20.85 -3.24
C LEU A 288 -3.58 -20.34 -3.32
N LEU A 289 -2.70 -20.77 -2.41
CA LEU A 289 -1.27 -20.41 -2.44
C LEU A 289 -0.60 -20.83 -3.75
N GLU A 290 -0.88 -22.03 -4.24
CA GLU A 290 -0.33 -22.52 -5.51
C GLU A 290 -0.76 -21.64 -6.70
N LYS A 291 -1.99 -21.13 -6.68
CA LYS A 291 -2.51 -20.22 -7.72
C LYS A 291 -1.97 -18.80 -7.63
N MET A 292 -1.65 -18.34 -6.42
CA MET A 292 -1.05 -17.01 -6.20
C MET A 292 0.43 -16.99 -6.49
N LEU A 293 1.14 -18.06 -6.12
CA LEU A 293 2.58 -18.22 -6.30
C LEU A 293 2.90 -18.91 -7.64
N GLU A 294 2.13 -18.62 -8.66
CA GLU A 294 2.38 -19.01 -10.03
C GLU A 294 3.44 -18.09 -10.65
N LEU A 295 4.50 -18.67 -11.19
CA LEU A 295 5.60 -17.93 -11.78
C LEU A 295 5.17 -17.15 -13.03
N ASP A 296 4.32 -17.76 -13.86
CA ASP A 296 3.77 -17.14 -15.05
C ASP A 296 2.62 -16.19 -14.70
N ALA A 297 2.85 -14.88 -14.82
CA ALA A 297 1.85 -13.87 -14.51
C ALA A 297 0.56 -14.01 -15.34
N ASP A 298 0.63 -14.58 -16.54
CA ASP A 298 -0.55 -14.82 -17.39
C ASP A 298 -1.44 -15.94 -16.86
N LYS A 299 -0.89 -16.84 -16.04
CA LYS A 299 -1.59 -17.96 -15.40
C LYS A 299 -1.92 -17.68 -13.93
N ARG A 300 -1.30 -16.66 -13.34
CA ARG A 300 -1.52 -16.30 -11.93
C ARG A 300 -2.94 -15.83 -11.72
N ILE A 301 -3.57 -16.28 -10.65
CA ILE A 301 -4.94 -15.89 -10.28
C ILE A 301 -5.03 -14.37 -10.08
N THR A 302 -6.15 -13.79 -10.49
CA THR A 302 -6.47 -12.36 -10.25
C THR A 302 -7.10 -12.17 -8.87
N ALA A 303 -7.21 -10.92 -8.41
CA ALA A 303 -7.89 -10.62 -7.15
C ALA A 303 -9.36 -11.06 -7.18
N GLU A 304 -10.06 -10.77 -8.28
CA GLU A 304 -11.47 -11.17 -8.45
C GLU A 304 -11.66 -12.68 -8.45
N GLU A 305 -10.82 -13.42 -9.18
CA GLU A 305 -10.86 -14.89 -9.18
C GLU A 305 -10.53 -15.48 -7.80
N ALA A 306 -9.55 -14.90 -7.09
CA ALA A 306 -9.16 -15.33 -5.76
C ALA A 306 -10.26 -15.14 -4.71
N LEU A 307 -11.04 -14.05 -4.82
CA LEU A 307 -12.21 -13.82 -3.95
C LEU A 307 -13.28 -14.91 -4.11
N ALA A 308 -13.38 -15.52 -5.28
CA ALA A 308 -14.30 -16.62 -5.56
C ALA A 308 -13.73 -18.00 -5.18
N HIS A 309 -12.50 -18.07 -4.68
CA HIS A 309 -11.86 -19.34 -4.30
C HIS A 309 -12.55 -19.96 -3.08
N PRO A 310 -12.73 -21.30 -3.04
CA PRO A 310 -13.43 -22.01 -1.94
C PRO A 310 -12.82 -21.73 -0.55
N TYR A 311 -11.53 -21.44 -0.45
CA TYR A 311 -10.88 -21.09 0.83
C TYR A 311 -11.54 -19.89 1.52
N LEU A 312 -12.06 -18.93 0.74
CA LEU A 312 -12.65 -17.69 1.22
C LEU A 312 -14.19 -17.69 1.23
N GLU A 313 -14.82 -18.84 0.95
CA GLU A 313 -16.26 -18.95 0.81
C GLU A 313 -17.04 -18.41 2.01
N LYS A 314 -16.53 -18.60 3.22
CA LYS A 314 -17.15 -18.11 4.46
C LYS A 314 -17.37 -16.59 4.48
N TYR A 315 -16.47 -15.83 3.88
CA TYR A 315 -16.50 -14.36 3.88
C TYR A 315 -16.93 -13.76 2.54
N ALA A 316 -16.99 -14.56 1.48
CA ALA A 316 -17.30 -14.11 0.14
C ALA A 316 -18.70 -13.51 0.05
N GLU A 317 -18.78 -12.25 -0.34
CA GLU A 317 -20.03 -11.53 -0.60
C GLU A 317 -19.84 -10.71 -1.89
N PRO A 318 -20.08 -11.32 -3.08
CA PRO A 318 -19.81 -10.65 -4.36
C PRO A 318 -20.54 -9.32 -4.53
N SER A 319 -21.71 -9.15 -3.92
CA SER A 319 -22.50 -7.90 -3.98
C SER A 319 -21.84 -6.75 -3.21
N ASP A 320 -20.93 -7.06 -2.28
CA ASP A 320 -20.23 -6.10 -1.43
C ASP A 320 -18.73 -5.97 -1.78
N GLU A 321 -18.29 -6.63 -2.84
CA GLU A 321 -16.92 -6.56 -3.36
C GLU A 321 -16.83 -5.49 -4.44
N GLN A 322 -16.77 -4.22 -4.00
CA GLN A 322 -16.89 -3.04 -4.85
C GLN A 322 -15.70 -2.84 -5.80
N THR A 323 -16.00 -2.18 -6.91
CA THR A 323 -15.01 -1.71 -7.89
C THR A 323 -14.94 -0.19 -7.89
N SER A 324 -13.85 0.34 -8.40
CA SER A 324 -13.61 1.79 -8.53
C SER A 324 -13.85 2.27 -9.95
N PRO A 325 -14.26 3.53 -10.13
CA PRO A 325 -14.08 4.21 -11.40
C PRO A 325 -12.58 4.24 -11.79
N PRO A 326 -12.26 4.34 -13.09
CA PRO A 326 -10.87 4.45 -13.53
C PRO A 326 -10.15 5.64 -12.90
N TYR A 327 -8.91 5.41 -12.47
CA TYR A 327 -8.03 6.47 -11.98
C TYR A 327 -7.30 7.15 -13.15
N ASP A 328 -7.34 8.48 -13.20
CA ASP A 328 -6.70 9.26 -14.25
C ASP A 328 -5.19 9.41 -14.00
N HIS A 329 -4.38 8.75 -14.82
CA HIS A 329 -2.90 8.80 -14.79
C HIS A 329 -2.31 9.85 -15.75
N SER A 330 -3.11 10.62 -16.46
CA SER A 330 -2.64 11.50 -17.54
C SER A 330 -1.54 12.47 -17.12
N PHE A 331 -1.52 12.87 -15.85
CA PHE A 331 -0.46 13.73 -15.29
C PHE A 331 0.91 13.06 -15.23
N GLU A 332 1.00 11.72 -15.29
CA GLU A 332 2.28 11.01 -15.23
C GLU A 332 3.19 11.34 -16.42
N ASP A 333 2.59 11.63 -17.58
CA ASP A 333 3.30 11.99 -18.80
C ASP A 333 3.64 13.49 -18.86
N MET A 334 3.19 14.28 -17.89
CA MET A 334 3.46 15.71 -17.85
C MET A 334 4.83 16.00 -17.22
N ASP A 335 5.56 16.90 -17.84
CA ASP A 335 6.80 17.49 -17.32
C ASP A 335 6.57 18.97 -17.04
N LEU A 336 6.27 19.28 -15.79
CA LEU A 336 5.92 20.64 -15.35
C LEU A 336 6.97 21.19 -14.38
N PRO A 337 7.20 22.52 -14.37
CA PRO A 337 8.01 23.16 -13.34
C PRO A 337 7.33 23.10 -11.98
N VAL A 338 8.12 23.28 -10.91
CA VAL A 338 7.64 23.20 -9.51
C VAL A 338 6.40 24.05 -9.28
N ASP A 339 6.38 25.29 -9.76
CA ASP A 339 5.29 26.21 -9.55
C ASP A 339 3.96 25.70 -10.11
N LYS A 340 4.00 25.03 -11.25
CA LYS A 340 2.81 24.45 -11.88
C LYS A 340 2.30 23.23 -11.09
N TRP A 341 3.19 22.37 -10.62
CA TRP A 341 2.81 21.28 -9.72
C TRP A 341 2.21 21.83 -8.42
N LYS A 342 2.80 22.88 -7.88
CA LYS A 342 2.33 23.55 -6.66
C LYS A 342 0.92 24.12 -6.82
N GLU A 343 0.62 24.76 -7.96
CA GLU A 343 -0.74 25.24 -8.30
C GLU A 343 -1.75 24.09 -8.33
N LEU A 344 -1.38 22.95 -8.95
CA LEU A 344 -2.25 21.78 -9.02
C LEU A 344 -2.48 21.17 -7.63
N ILE A 345 -1.43 21.07 -6.81
CA ILE A 345 -1.54 20.58 -5.43
C ILE A 345 -2.43 21.50 -4.60
N TYR A 346 -2.28 22.80 -4.73
CA TYR A 346 -3.11 23.76 -4.03
C TYR A 346 -4.60 23.59 -4.37
N LYS A 347 -4.92 23.37 -5.65
CA LYS A 347 -6.31 23.07 -6.07
C LYS A 347 -6.84 21.79 -5.44
N GLU A 348 -6.03 20.72 -5.42
CA GLU A 348 -6.44 19.45 -4.82
C GLU A 348 -6.70 19.59 -3.31
N VAL A 349 -5.89 20.37 -2.60
CA VAL A 349 -6.05 20.62 -1.17
C VAL A 349 -7.31 21.48 -0.90
N THR A 350 -7.51 22.55 -1.65
CA THR A 350 -8.64 23.48 -1.43
C THR A 350 -9.99 22.91 -1.84
N ASN A 351 -10.01 22.01 -2.83
CA ASN A 351 -11.23 21.36 -3.31
C ASN A 351 -11.58 20.08 -2.53
N PHE A 352 -10.76 19.67 -1.59
CA PHE A 352 -11.02 18.47 -0.80
C PHE A 352 -12.29 18.60 0.04
N ARG A 353 -13.04 17.51 0.11
CA ARG A 353 -14.21 17.38 0.98
C ARG A 353 -14.04 16.12 1.82
N PRO A 354 -14.13 16.21 3.14
CA PRO A 354 -14.08 15.05 4.01
C PRO A 354 -15.18 14.04 3.67
N PRO A 355 -14.95 12.74 3.89
CA PRO A 355 -16.00 11.72 3.78
C PRO A 355 -17.20 12.11 4.66
N PRO A 356 -18.44 11.76 4.27
CA PRO A 356 -19.65 12.19 4.99
C PRO A 356 -19.64 11.85 6.48
N SER A 357 -19.13 10.66 6.84
CA SER A 357 -18.98 10.22 8.23
C SER A 357 -18.05 11.14 9.03
N PHE A 358 -16.90 11.46 8.49
CA PHE A 358 -15.95 12.36 9.15
C PHE A 358 -16.42 13.83 9.13
N ALA A 359 -17.06 14.24 8.06
CA ALA A 359 -17.67 15.58 7.98
C ALA A 359 -18.72 15.78 9.08
N GLN A 360 -19.47 14.74 9.44
CA GLN A 360 -20.42 14.79 10.56
C GLN A 360 -19.69 14.95 11.90
N VAL A 361 -18.64 14.15 12.14
CA VAL A 361 -17.78 14.30 13.35
C VAL A 361 -17.30 15.75 13.48
N LEU A 362 -16.80 16.35 12.40
CA LEU A 362 -16.32 17.73 12.40
C LEU A 362 -17.43 18.77 12.66
N LYS A 363 -18.70 18.46 12.39
CA LYS A 363 -19.84 19.34 12.69
C LYS A 363 -20.27 19.24 14.15
N ASP A 364 -20.26 18.03 14.70
CA ASP A 364 -20.75 17.76 16.06
C ASP A 364 -19.81 18.32 17.14
N VAL A 365 -18.58 18.62 16.79
CA VAL A 365 -17.54 19.16 17.71
C VAL A 365 -17.53 20.70 17.75
N LYS A 366 -18.42 21.36 17.02
CA LYS A 366 -18.58 22.79 17.07
C LYS A 366 -19.47 23.19 18.23
#